data_297f89bbd11a3715509c3d0cd95f90b3
#
_entry.id   297f89bbd11a3715509c3d0cd95f90b3
#
_cell.length_a   1.000
_cell.length_b   1.000
_cell.length_c   1.000
_cell.angle_alpha   90.00
_cell.angle_beta   90.00
_cell.angle_gamma   90.00
#
_symmetry.space_group_name_H-M   'P 1'
#
loop_
_entity.id
_entity.type
_entity.pdbx_description
1 polymer ?
#
loop_
_entity_poly.entity_id
_entity_poly.type
_entity_poly.pdbx_seq_one_letter_code
_entity_poly.pdbx_strand_id
1 'polypeptide(L)'
;MKHKKEVLCRRKCVPLHVFCKISTRMNHTPPVTKHLIIINILCFMAAIVGERYGIDLNDVLGLHYFESEKFKLYQLFTYMFMHSGFEHIFFNMFAVWMFGRILETVWGPQRFLFFYILCGIGAGLVQEVTQYIEFMPLMHDAAQFAAYPADTIIPINGTSRTASAWLALCQQLISVPTVGASGAVYAILMAFAMLFPNQEIFIFPLPMPIKAKWLIIGYFVLELGMGIMNHDGIAHFAHLGGMIFGFILIIYWKKKGTLHGRYF
;
A
#
# COMPACT_ATOMS: atom_id res chain seq x y z
N MET A 1 -14.20 -33.34 -44.62
CA MET A 1 -13.18 -32.33 -44.30
C MET A 1 -13.68 -31.29 -43.27
N LYS A 2 -14.02 -31.71 -42.02
CA LYS A 2 -14.52 -30.79 -40.97
C LYS A 2 -13.89 -31.03 -39.57
N HIS A 3 -12.71 -31.65 -39.48
CA HIS A 3 -12.14 -32.08 -38.19
C HIS A 3 -10.69 -31.58 -37.90
N LYS A 4 -10.22 -30.48 -38.51
CA LYS A 4 -8.82 -30.00 -38.31
C LYS A 4 -8.66 -28.56 -37.84
N LYS A 5 -9.70 -27.89 -37.31
CA LYS A 5 -9.58 -26.50 -36.81
C LYS A 5 -9.73 -26.32 -35.30
N GLU A 6 -9.90 -27.40 -34.51
CA GLU A 6 -10.12 -27.28 -33.05
C GLU A 6 -8.87 -27.48 -32.15
N VAL A 7 -7.71 -27.74 -32.70
CA VAL A 7 -6.54 -28.19 -31.89
C VAL A 7 -5.51 -27.08 -31.58
N LEU A 8 -5.66 -25.84 -32.07
CA LEU A 8 -4.60 -24.83 -31.93
C LEU A 8 -4.92 -23.66 -30.97
N CYS A 9 -5.97 -23.73 -30.15
CA CYS A 9 -6.29 -22.66 -29.17
C CYS A 9 -6.23 -23.15 -27.70
N ARG A 10 -5.31 -24.05 -27.36
CA ARG A 10 -5.13 -24.59 -26.01
C ARG A 10 -3.99 -24.00 -25.18
N ARG A 11 -3.61 -22.75 -25.39
CA ARG A 11 -2.69 -22.04 -24.47
C ARG A 11 -3.15 -20.60 -24.23
N LYS A 12 -3.79 -20.36 -23.07
CA LYS A 12 -3.80 -19.05 -22.37
C LYS A 12 -4.77 -17.95 -22.84
N CYS A 13 -5.98 -18.27 -23.28
CA CYS A 13 -7.03 -17.24 -23.37
C CYS A 13 -8.11 -17.53 -22.31
N VAL A 14 -8.44 -16.52 -21.49
CA VAL A 14 -9.64 -16.56 -20.65
C VAL A 14 -10.85 -16.73 -21.58
N PRO A 15 -11.72 -17.74 -21.40
CA PRO A 15 -12.82 -17.97 -22.32
C PRO A 15 -13.79 -16.78 -22.34
N LEU A 16 -14.22 -16.38 -23.53
CA LEU A 16 -15.09 -15.22 -23.77
C LEU A 16 -16.37 -15.21 -22.89
N HIS A 17 -16.92 -16.38 -22.55
CA HIS A 17 -18.09 -16.51 -21.67
C HIS A 17 -17.81 -16.15 -20.21
N VAL A 18 -16.55 -16.22 -19.77
CA VAL A 18 -16.12 -15.80 -18.41
C VAL A 18 -16.01 -14.29 -18.39
N PHE A 19 -15.46 -13.67 -19.43
CA PHE A 19 -15.46 -12.21 -19.59
C PHE A 19 -16.89 -11.65 -19.63
N CYS A 20 -17.82 -12.33 -20.32
CA CYS A 20 -19.22 -11.95 -20.37
C CYS A 20 -19.91 -12.07 -18.99
N LYS A 21 -19.63 -13.13 -18.19
CA LYS A 21 -20.14 -13.27 -16.82
C LYS A 21 -19.55 -12.25 -15.85
N ILE A 22 -18.28 -11.86 -16.01
CA ILE A 22 -17.67 -10.78 -15.25
C ILE A 22 -18.31 -9.45 -15.66
N SER A 23 -18.47 -9.19 -16.95
CA SER A 23 -19.09 -7.97 -17.48
C SER A 23 -20.51 -7.74 -16.97
N THR A 24 -21.35 -8.77 -16.92
CA THR A 24 -22.74 -8.65 -16.41
C THR A 24 -22.80 -8.48 -14.87
N ARG A 25 -21.82 -8.97 -14.10
CA ARG A 25 -21.70 -8.72 -12.65
C ARG A 25 -21.02 -7.40 -12.31
N MET A 26 -20.34 -6.76 -13.25
CA MET A 26 -19.62 -5.50 -13.05
C MET A 26 -20.54 -4.26 -12.99
N ASN A 27 -21.84 -4.39 -13.24
CA ASN A 27 -22.79 -3.26 -13.12
C ASN A 27 -22.99 -2.76 -11.68
N HIS A 28 -22.56 -3.53 -10.67
CA HIS A 28 -22.59 -3.12 -9.26
C HIS A 28 -21.22 -3.32 -8.62
N THR A 29 -20.76 -2.32 -7.85
CA THR A 29 -19.56 -2.46 -7.02
C THR A 29 -19.82 -3.53 -5.96
N PRO A 30 -18.97 -4.59 -5.85
CA PRO A 30 -19.13 -5.65 -4.87
C PRO A 30 -19.09 -5.11 -3.43
N PRO A 31 -19.69 -5.82 -2.45
CA PRO A 31 -19.96 -5.28 -1.12
C PRO A 31 -18.70 -4.88 -0.34
N VAL A 32 -17.64 -5.70 -0.33
CA VAL A 32 -16.43 -5.39 0.42
C VAL A 32 -15.70 -4.20 -0.18
N THR A 33 -15.51 -4.16 -1.49
CA THR A 33 -14.93 -3.02 -2.18
C THR A 33 -15.71 -1.73 -1.87
N LYS A 34 -17.05 -1.80 -1.93
CA LYS A 34 -17.92 -0.66 -1.59
C LYS A 34 -17.72 -0.20 -0.14
N HIS A 35 -17.72 -1.13 0.82
CA HIS A 35 -17.57 -0.80 2.23
C HIS A 35 -16.17 -0.25 2.55
N LEU A 36 -15.12 -0.81 1.96
CA LEU A 36 -13.77 -0.28 2.13
C LEU A 36 -13.66 1.18 1.66
N ILE A 37 -14.25 1.50 0.49
CA ILE A 37 -14.26 2.88 -0.01
C ILE A 37 -15.04 3.79 0.94
N ILE A 38 -16.24 3.39 1.36
CA ILE A 38 -17.08 4.19 2.28
C ILE A 38 -16.35 4.44 3.60
N ILE A 39 -15.78 3.40 4.22
CA ILE A 39 -15.07 3.53 5.50
C ILE A 39 -13.90 4.49 5.36
N ASN A 40 -13.08 4.37 4.32
CA ASN A 40 -11.95 5.28 4.09
C ASN A 40 -12.41 6.73 3.91
N ILE A 41 -13.48 6.97 3.14
CA ILE A 41 -14.04 8.32 2.98
C ILE A 41 -14.55 8.86 4.33
N LEU A 42 -15.25 8.05 5.11
CA LEU A 42 -15.75 8.48 6.42
C LEU A 42 -14.60 8.78 7.40
N CYS A 43 -13.55 7.96 7.42
CA CYS A 43 -12.36 8.20 8.23
C CYS A 43 -11.64 9.50 7.80
N PHE A 44 -11.52 9.74 6.50
CA PHE A 44 -10.91 10.95 5.96
C PHE A 44 -11.74 12.20 6.34
N MET A 45 -13.06 12.14 6.22
CA MET A 45 -13.93 13.23 6.66
C MET A 45 -13.84 13.45 8.17
N ALA A 46 -13.77 12.38 8.96
CA ALA A 46 -13.59 12.46 10.41
C ALA A 46 -12.24 13.11 10.77
N ALA A 47 -11.15 12.82 10.04
CA ALA A 47 -9.85 13.44 10.23
C ALA A 47 -9.91 14.97 9.98
N ILE A 48 -10.54 15.40 8.88
CA ILE A 48 -10.73 16.83 8.57
C ILE A 48 -11.55 17.53 9.67
N VAL A 49 -12.60 16.88 10.16
CA VAL A 49 -13.43 17.45 11.23
C VAL A 49 -12.66 17.48 12.55
N GLY A 50 -11.96 16.38 12.90
CA GLY A 50 -11.15 16.29 14.11
C GLY A 50 -10.10 17.41 14.21
N GLU A 51 -9.42 17.68 13.11
CA GLU A 51 -8.40 18.72 13.03
C GLU A 51 -8.95 20.12 13.43
N ARG A 52 -10.21 20.42 13.04
CA ARG A 52 -10.89 21.68 13.45
C ARG A 52 -11.13 21.78 14.96
N TYR A 53 -11.19 20.65 15.66
CA TYR A 53 -11.34 20.56 17.11
C TYR A 53 -10.02 20.30 17.84
N GLY A 54 -8.88 20.37 17.14
CA GLY A 54 -7.56 20.15 17.70
C GLY A 54 -7.21 18.67 17.91
N ILE A 55 -7.93 17.74 17.26
CA ILE A 55 -7.69 16.29 17.33
C ILE A 55 -7.10 15.85 15.99
N ASP A 56 -5.82 15.51 15.98
CA ASP A 56 -5.17 14.90 14.82
C ASP A 56 -5.40 13.39 14.81
N LEU A 57 -6.38 12.93 14.00
CA LEU A 57 -6.66 11.51 13.86
C LEU A 57 -5.55 10.74 13.12
N ASN A 58 -4.77 11.41 12.28
CA ASN A 58 -3.62 10.77 11.65
C ASN A 58 -2.52 10.48 12.68
N ASP A 59 -2.32 11.36 13.66
CA ASP A 59 -1.39 11.13 14.76
C ASP A 59 -1.88 10.01 15.70
N VAL A 60 -3.19 9.90 15.96
CA VAL A 60 -3.75 8.88 16.86
C VAL A 60 -3.84 7.50 16.23
N LEU A 61 -4.28 7.41 14.97
CA LEU A 61 -4.63 6.16 14.27
C LEU A 61 -3.61 5.73 13.22
N GLY A 62 -2.71 6.62 12.80
CA GLY A 62 -1.58 6.32 11.94
C GLY A 62 -0.55 5.45 12.63
N LEU A 63 0.24 4.72 11.87
CA LEU A 63 1.25 3.81 12.38
C LEU A 63 2.51 4.59 12.74
N HIS A 64 2.78 4.73 14.02
CA HIS A 64 4.03 5.27 14.53
C HIS A 64 5.09 4.18 14.65
N TYR A 65 6.34 4.55 14.51
CA TYR A 65 7.48 3.68 14.72
C TYR A 65 7.40 2.99 16.09
N PHE A 66 7.70 1.69 16.15
CA PHE A 66 7.40 0.84 17.32
C PHE A 66 8.15 1.25 18.62
N GLU A 67 9.26 1.99 18.54
CA GLU A 67 9.94 2.55 19.71
C GLU A 67 9.44 3.96 20.06
N SER A 68 8.52 4.53 19.31
CA SER A 68 7.88 5.80 19.66
C SER A 68 6.91 5.60 20.82
N GLU A 69 6.87 6.56 21.76
CA GLU A 69 5.87 6.58 22.85
C GLU A 69 4.42 6.59 22.34
N LYS A 70 4.23 7.08 21.11
CA LYS A 70 2.92 7.14 20.44
C LYS A 70 2.51 5.82 19.81
N PHE A 71 3.40 4.83 19.69
CA PHE A 71 3.07 3.55 19.08
C PHE A 71 2.02 2.79 19.90
N LYS A 72 1.00 2.27 19.19
CA LYS A 72 -0.01 1.36 19.74
C LYS A 72 -0.26 0.24 18.75
N LEU A 73 -0.42 -0.97 19.24
CA LEU A 73 -0.57 -2.18 18.41
C LEU A 73 -1.74 -2.08 17.39
N TYR A 74 -2.84 -1.39 17.77
CA TYR A 74 -3.97 -1.21 16.86
C TYR A 74 -3.62 -0.40 15.60
N GLN A 75 -2.55 0.40 15.65
CA GLN A 75 -2.12 1.23 14.54
C GLN A 75 -1.65 0.40 13.34
N LEU A 76 -1.19 -0.85 13.53
CA LEU A 76 -0.91 -1.80 12.44
C LEU A 76 -2.14 -2.10 11.57
N PHE A 77 -3.33 -1.82 12.07
CA PHE A 77 -4.58 -1.97 11.34
C PHE A 77 -5.21 -0.62 10.96
N THR A 78 -5.25 0.33 11.89
CA THR A 78 -6.00 1.58 11.69
C THR A 78 -5.36 2.52 10.68
N TYR A 79 -4.03 2.49 10.53
CA TYR A 79 -3.29 3.33 9.59
C TYR A 79 -3.76 3.18 8.14
N MET A 80 -4.27 1.98 7.78
CA MET A 80 -4.80 1.66 6.45
C MET A 80 -6.02 2.49 6.06
N PHE A 81 -6.67 3.15 7.01
CA PHE A 81 -7.87 3.96 6.81
C PHE A 81 -7.59 5.46 6.93
N MET A 82 -6.37 5.84 7.32
CA MET A 82 -5.95 7.23 7.44
C MET A 82 -5.29 7.72 6.16
N HIS A 83 -5.45 9.00 5.82
CA HIS A 83 -4.90 9.58 4.59
C HIS A 83 -4.41 11.00 4.83
N SER A 84 -3.23 11.33 4.30
CA SER A 84 -2.58 12.63 4.47
C SER A 84 -3.18 13.77 3.64
N GLY A 85 -4.04 13.47 2.65
CA GLY A 85 -4.65 14.47 1.79
C GLY A 85 -5.60 13.91 0.75
N PHE A 86 -6.28 14.83 0.03
CA PHE A 86 -7.30 14.45 -0.96
C PHE A 86 -6.75 13.60 -2.10
N GLU A 87 -5.60 13.96 -2.66
CA GLU A 87 -4.99 13.18 -3.75
C GLU A 87 -4.66 11.75 -3.28
N HIS A 88 -4.14 11.63 -2.06
CA HIS A 88 -3.78 10.35 -1.48
C HIS A 88 -4.98 9.42 -1.35
N ILE A 89 -6.11 9.88 -0.77
CA ILE A 89 -7.32 9.06 -0.68
C ILE A 89 -7.94 8.81 -2.05
N PHE A 90 -7.93 9.81 -2.95
CA PHE A 90 -8.52 9.67 -4.28
C PHE A 90 -7.85 8.53 -5.06
N PHE A 91 -6.52 8.51 -5.18
CA PHE A 91 -5.82 7.47 -5.93
C PHE A 91 -5.93 6.10 -5.27
N ASN A 92 -5.89 6.02 -3.94
CA ASN A 92 -6.11 4.76 -3.23
C ASN A 92 -7.52 4.19 -3.51
N MET A 93 -8.55 4.99 -3.32
CA MET A 93 -9.94 4.54 -3.52
C MET A 93 -10.26 4.25 -4.98
N PHE A 94 -9.68 5.01 -5.91
CA PHE A 94 -9.78 4.73 -7.33
C PHE A 94 -9.16 3.37 -7.69
N ALA A 95 -7.99 3.05 -7.16
CA ALA A 95 -7.34 1.76 -7.40
C ALA A 95 -8.12 0.60 -6.73
N VAL A 96 -8.61 0.77 -5.51
CA VAL A 96 -9.50 -0.20 -4.84
C VAL A 96 -10.76 -0.43 -5.67
N TRP A 97 -11.39 0.63 -6.17
CA TRP A 97 -12.58 0.52 -7.02
C TRP A 97 -12.27 -0.17 -8.35
N MET A 98 -11.19 0.20 -9.02
CA MET A 98 -10.87 -0.29 -10.35
C MET A 98 -10.40 -1.76 -10.32
N PHE A 99 -9.48 -2.10 -9.44
CA PHE A 99 -8.87 -3.43 -9.40
C PHE A 99 -9.48 -4.33 -8.31
N GLY A 100 -9.79 -3.77 -7.14
CA GLY A 100 -10.35 -4.52 -6.02
C GLY A 100 -11.69 -5.16 -6.36
N ARG A 101 -12.59 -4.44 -7.06
CA ARG A 101 -13.88 -5.01 -7.51
C ARG A 101 -13.71 -6.24 -8.40
N ILE A 102 -12.66 -6.27 -9.23
CA ILE A 102 -12.40 -7.42 -10.12
C ILE A 102 -11.93 -8.60 -9.26
N LEU A 103 -11.00 -8.39 -8.34
CA LEU A 103 -10.51 -9.43 -7.46
C LEU A 103 -11.62 -9.97 -6.54
N GLU A 104 -12.45 -9.10 -5.98
CA GLU A 104 -13.59 -9.52 -5.16
C GLU A 104 -14.60 -10.34 -5.97
N THR A 105 -14.87 -9.94 -7.22
CA THR A 105 -15.76 -10.70 -8.12
C THR A 105 -15.21 -12.10 -8.41
N VAL A 106 -13.88 -12.23 -8.53
CA VAL A 106 -13.21 -13.51 -8.84
C VAL A 106 -13.10 -14.40 -7.60
N TRP A 107 -12.76 -13.83 -6.44
CA TRP A 107 -12.43 -14.58 -5.22
C TRP A 107 -13.59 -14.73 -4.24
N GLY A 108 -14.58 -13.85 -4.35
CA GLY A 108 -15.64 -13.65 -3.37
C GLY A 108 -15.21 -12.70 -2.24
N PRO A 109 -16.20 -12.19 -1.48
CA PRO A 109 -16.01 -11.10 -0.52
C PRO A 109 -15.08 -11.46 0.64
N GLN A 110 -15.21 -12.67 1.22
CA GLN A 110 -14.43 -13.07 2.38
C GLN A 110 -12.93 -13.18 2.08
N ARG A 111 -12.58 -13.78 0.93
CA ARG A 111 -11.19 -13.95 0.54
C ARG A 111 -10.55 -12.63 0.14
N PHE A 112 -11.30 -11.75 -0.53
CA PHE A 112 -10.83 -10.43 -0.88
C PHE A 112 -10.57 -9.58 0.37
N LEU A 113 -11.49 -9.58 1.34
CA LEU A 113 -11.30 -8.87 2.61
C LEU A 113 -10.08 -9.39 3.38
N PHE A 114 -9.96 -10.71 3.50
CA PHE A 114 -8.79 -11.34 4.15
C PHE A 114 -7.48 -10.93 3.47
N PHE A 115 -7.45 -10.95 2.13
CA PHE A 115 -6.29 -10.52 1.34
C PHE A 115 -5.92 -9.06 1.64
N TYR A 116 -6.92 -8.16 1.56
CA TYR A 116 -6.73 -6.73 1.78
C TYR A 116 -6.14 -6.44 3.17
N ILE A 117 -6.75 -6.98 4.21
CA ILE A 117 -6.32 -6.75 5.60
C ILE A 117 -4.94 -7.37 5.87
N LEU A 118 -4.72 -8.62 5.46
CA LEU A 118 -3.44 -9.30 5.72
C LEU A 118 -2.29 -8.60 5.00
N CYS A 119 -2.48 -8.22 3.74
CA CYS A 119 -1.43 -7.52 2.98
C CYS A 119 -1.18 -6.11 3.51
N GLY A 120 -2.22 -5.41 3.98
CA GLY A 120 -2.07 -4.11 4.62
C GLY A 120 -1.28 -4.21 5.93
N ILE A 121 -1.63 -5.13 6.83
CA ILE A 121 -0.85 -5.38 8.05
C ILE A 121 0.59 -5.76 7.70
N GLY A 122 0.79 -6.64 6.72
CA GLY A 122 2.11 -7.03 6.26
C GLY A 122 2.94 -5.87 5.71
N ALA A 123 2.31 -4.95 5.01
CA ALA A 123 2.94 -3.71 4.53
C ALA A 123 3.40 -2.83 5.71
N GLY A 124 2.56 -2.67 6.73
CA GLY A 124 2.92 -1.96 7.97
C GLY A 124 4.10 -2.61 8.68
N LEU A 125 4.14 -3.93 8.79
CA LEU A 125 5.27 -4.65 9.40
C LEU A 125 6.59 -4.44 8.62
N VAL A 126 6.54 -4.44 7.27
CA VAL A 126 7.72 -4.13 6.46
C VAL A 126 8.17 -2.68 6.68
N GLN A 127 7.23 -1.75 6.79
CA GLN A 127 7.52 -0.35 7.09
C GLN A 127 8.23 -0.20 8.43
N GLU A 128 7.77 -0.90 9.48
CA GLU A 128 8.41 -0.89 10.79
C GLU A 128 9.86 -1.40 10.74
N VAL A 129 10.10 -2.51 10.00
CA VAL A 129 11.46 -3.04 9.81
C VAL A 129 12.35 -2.04 9.07
N THR A 130 11.81 -1.35 8.07
CA THR A 130 12.54 -0.33 7.32
C THR A 130 12.87 0.87 8.21
N GLN A 131 11.89 1.37 8.95
CA GLN A 131 12.08 2.48 9.89
C GLN A 131 13.09 2.12 10.98
N TYR A 132 13.11 0.87 11.45
CA TYR A 132 14.14 0.41 12.40
C TYR A 132 15.56 0.61 11.83
N ILE A 133 15.77 0.25 10.56
CA ILE A 133 17.06 0.40 9.89
C ILE A 133 17.39 1.89 9.66
N GLU A 134 16.41 2.67 9.22
CA GLU A 134 16.57 4.09 8.88
C GLU A 134 16.75 4.99 10.12
N PHE A 135 16.04 4.68 11.21
CA PHE A 135 16.05 5.49 12.42
C PHE A 135 17.16 5.12 13.40
N MET A 136 17.81 3.95 13.25
CA MET A 136 18.91 3.53 14.12
C MET A 136 20.03 4.59 14.22
N PRO A 137 20.54 5.20 13.12
CA PRO A 137 21.51 6.29 13.20
C PRO A 137 20.95 7.53 13.92
N LEU A 138 19.70 7.92 13.60
CA LEU A 138 19.02 9.07 14.22
C LEU A 138 18.84 8.90 15.73
N MET A 139 18.51 7.71 16.20
CA MET A 139 18.37 7.41 17.63
C MET A 139 19.72 7.46 18.35
N HIS A 140 20.77 6.95 17.69
CA HIS A 140 22.13 7.06 18.22
C HIS A 140 22.55 8.54 18.34
N ASP A 141 22.30 9.35 17.32
CA ASP A 141 22.61 10.78 17.33
C ASP A 141 21.76 11.52 18.37
N ALA A 142 20.49 11.21 18.53
CA ALA A 142 19.61 11.76 19.55
C ALA A 142 20.15 11.47 20.97
N ALA A 143 20.63 10.26 21.23
CA ALA A 143 21.24 9.90 22.50
C ALA A 143 22.54 10.70 22.77
N GLN A 144 23.34 10.94 21.73
CA GLN A 144 24.52 11.81 21.86
C GLN A 144 24.14 13.26 22.19
N PHE A 145 23.17 13.82 21.47
CA PHE A 145 22.71 15.21 21.69
C PHE A 145 22.11 15.39 23.08
N ALA A 146 21.41 14.38 23.60
CA ALA A 146 20.87 14.41 24.95
C ALA A 146 21.93 14.41 26.04
N ALA A 147 23.18 13.98 25.76
CA ALA A 147 24.30 14.00 26.70
C ALA A 147 24.98 15.38 26.83
N TYR A 148 24.72 16.31 25.89
CA TYR A 148 25.29 17.67 25.97
C TYR A 148 24.34 18.63 26.71
N PRO A 149 24.87 19.71 27.34
CA PRO A 149 24.05 20.82 27.81
C PRO A 149 23.18 21.37 26.67
N ALA A 150 21.92 21.74 26.95
CA ALA A 150 20.90 22.08 25.98
C ALA A 150 21.31 23.16 24.95
N ASP A 151 22.12 24.11 25.36
CA ASP A 151 22.61 25.30 24.62
C ASP A 151 23.95 25.06 23.92
N THR A 152 24.54 23.86 24.06
CA THR A 152 25.79 23.53 23.36
C THR A 152 25.57 23.59 21.86
N ILE A 153 26.34 24.44 21.16
CA ILE A 153 26.29 24.55 19.69
C ILE A 153 27.06 23.41 19.06
N ILE A 154 26.37 22.61 18.24
CA ILE A 154 26.94 21.45 17.54
C ILE A 154 26.84 21.71 16.02
N PRO A 155 27.96 21.81 15.31
CA PRO A 155 27.98 21.94 13.87
C PRO A 155 27.87 20.56 13.21
N ILE A 156 26.88 20.38 12.30
CA ILE A 156 26.72 19.17 11.48
C ILE A 156 26.51 19.61 10.04
N ASN A 157 27.31 19.13 9.12
CA ASN A 157 27.19 19.36 7.68
C ASN A 157 27.03 20.86 7.30
N GLY A 158 27.78 21.74 7.96
CA GLY A 158 27.73 23.18 7.70
C GLY A 158 26.57 23.93 8.38
N THR A 159 25.69 23.22 9.09
CA THR A 159 24.60 23.81 9.87
C THR A 159 24.91 23.71 11.36
N SER A 160 24.87 24.84 12.07
CA SER A 160 25.07 24.88 13.51
C SER A 160 23.76 25.07 14.25
N ARG A 161 23.45 24.17 15.18
CA ARG A 161 22.28 24.23 16.07
C ARG A 161 22.65 23.88 17.48
N THR A 162 21.80 24.25 18.42
CA THR A 162 21.96 23.79 19.81
C THR A 162 21.69 22.28 19.92
N ALA A 163 22.25 21.62 20.92
CA ALA A 163 22.00 20.19 21.19
C ALA A 163 20.49 19.90 21.35
N SER A 164 19.77 20.77 22.08
CA SER A 164 18.31 20.68 22.21
C SER A 164 17.58 20.78 20.87
N ALA A 165 18.02 21.64 19.95
CA ALA A 165 17.40 21.79 18.64
C ALA A 165 17.66 20.57 17.72
N TRP A 166 18.85 19.96 17.79
CA TRP A 166 19.14 18.69 17.09
C TRP A 166 18.32 17.54 17.65
N LEU A 167 18.23 17.43 18.99
CA LEU A 167 17.41 16.42 19.64
C LEU A 167 15.93 16.53 19.23
N ALA A 168 15.38 17.75 19.26
CA ALA A 168 14.00 17.99 18.84
C ALA A 168 13.76 17.60 17.36
N LEU A 169 14.73 17.88 16.48
CA LEU A 169 14.63 17.47 15.07
C LEU A 169 14.63 15.94 14.91
N CYS A 170 15.51 15.22 15.62
CA CYS A 170 15.52 13.75 15.60
C CYS A 170 14.18 13.19 16.10
N GLN A 171 13.65 13.69 17.20
CA GLN A 171 12.37 13.27 17.75
C GLN A 171 11.21 13.56 16.79
N GLN A 172 11.22 14.72 16.12
CA GLN A 172 10.21 15.06 15.14
C GLN A 172 10.21 14.09 13.96
N LEU A 173 11.38 13.73 13.42
CA LEU A 173 11.51 12.80 12.30
C LEU A 173 11.00 11.40 12.66
N ILE A 174 11.33 10.91 13.87
CA ILE A 174 10.90 9.58 14.36
C ILE A 174 9.39 9.55 14.66
N SER A 175 8.77 10.69 14.94
CA SER A 175 7.36 10.76 15.36
C SER A 175 6.35 10.89 14.24
N VAL A 176 6.77 10.98 12.97
CA VAL A 176 5.86 11.07 11.82
C VAL A 176 5.16 9.73 11.59
N PRO A 177 3.81 9.67 11.66
CA PRO A 177 3.11 8.41 11.45
C PRO A 177 3.01 8.04 9.96
N THR A 178 3.09 6.75 9.66
CA THR A 178 2.73 6.20 8.36
C THR A 178 1.20 6.10 8.26
N VAL A 179 0.64 6.56 7.15
CA VAL A 179 -0.81 6.52 6.88
C VAL A 179 -1.09 6.09 5.45
N GLY A 180 -2.19 5.39 5.22
CA GLY A 180 -2.71 5.07 3.89
C GLY A 180 -3.07 3.61 3.66
N ALA A 181 -4.05 3.43 2.78
CA ALA A 181 -4.45 2.13 2.26
C ALA A 181 -3.45 1.57 1.22
N SER A 182 -2.44 2.35 0.86
CA SER A 182 -1.59 2.11 -0.32
C SER A 182 -0.84 0.77 -0.27
N GLY A 183 -0.38 0.31 0.90
CA GLY A 183 0.24 -1.01 1.04
C GLY A 183 -0.71 -2.14 0.58
N ALA A 184 -1.97 -2.12 1.01
CA ALA A 184 -2.98 -3.07 0.53
C ALA A 184 -3.34 -2.84 -0.95
N VAL A 185 -3.33 -1.60 -1.43
CA VAL A 185 -3.56 -1.26 -2.85
C VAL A 185 -2.47 -1.83 -3.74
N TYR A 186 -1.20 -1.70 -3.36
CA TYR A 186 -0.10 -2.29 -4.12
C TYR A 186 -0.16 -3.83 -4.13
N ALA A 187 -0.64 -4.46 -3.05
CA ALA A 187 -0.97 -5.89 -3.06
C ALA A 187 -2.09 -6.24 -4.05
N ILE A 188 -3.16 -5.43 -4.11
CA ILE A 188 -4.24 -5.57 -5.11
C ILE A 188 -3.69 -5.49 -6.53
N LEU A 189 -2.83 -4.51 -6.82
CA LEU A 189 -2.19 -4.34 -8.13
C LEU A 189 -1.32 -5.54 -8.48
N MET A 190 -0.51 -6.04 -7.54
CA MET A 190 0.30 -7.25 -7.70
C MET A 190 -0.59 -8.46 -8.02
N ALA A 191 -1.65 -8.68 -7.24
CA ALA A 191 -2.59 -9.78 -7.45
C ALA A 191 -3.27 -9.69 -8.81
N PHE A 192 -3.73 -8.49 -9.20
CA PHE A 192 -4.33 -8.26 -10.50
C PHE A 192 -3.37 -8.62 -11.65
N ALA A 193 -2.12 -8.16 -11.57
CA ALA A 193 -1.12 -8.46 -12.59
C ALA A 193 -0.75 -9.94 -12.65
N MET A 194 -0.79 -10.67 -11.53
CA MET A 194 -0.56 -12.11 -11.48
C MET A 194 -1.72 -12.92 -12.05
N LEU A 195 -2.96 -12.45 -11.90
CA LEU A 195 -4.15 -13.11 -12.46
C LEU A 195 -4.37 -12.76 -13.93
N PHE A 196 -4.13 -11.51 -14.29
CA PHE A 196 -4.42 -10.95 -15.61
C PHE A 196 -3.19 -10.30 -16.26
N PRO A 197 -2.06 -11.03 -16.45
CA PRO A 197 -0.77 -10.46 -16.82
C PRO A 197 -0.76 -9.74 -18.17
N ASN A 198 -1.63 -10.13 -19.08
CA ASN A 198 -1.71 -9.56 -20.43
C ASN A 198 -2.89 -8.58 -20.59
N GLN A 199 -3.63 -8.28 -19.49
CA GLN A 199 -4.66 -7.26 -19.52
C GLN A 199 -4.04 -5.91 -19.79
N GLU A 200 -4.56 -5.20 -20.75
CA GLU A 200 -4.17 -3.85 -21.10
C GLU A 200 -4.83 -2.83 -20.18
N ILE A 201 -4.04 -1.91 -19.65
CA ILE A 201 -4.47 -0.84 -18.73
C ILE A 201 -4.08 0.48 -19.36
N PHE A 202 -5.06 1.37 -19.51
CA PHE A 202 -4.82 2.75 -19.94
C PHE A 202 -4.50 3.62 -18.73
N ILE A 203 -3.35 4.29 -18.77
CA ILE A 203 -2.90 5.22 -17.73
C ILE A 203 -2.83 6.60 -18.35
N PHE A 204 -3.72 7.49 -17.92
CA PHE A 204 -3.64 8.87 -18.35
C PHE A 204 -2.38 9.55 -17.77
N PRO A 205 -1.62 10.32 -18.55
CA PRO A 205 -1.83 10.77 -19.93
C PRO A 205 -1.14 9.91 -21.03
N LEU A 206 -0.75 8.67 -20.74
CA LEU A 206 -0.06 7.83 -21.72
C LEU A 206 -0.97 7.48 -22.91
N PRO A 207 -0.50 7.66 -24.16
CA PRO A 207 -1.33 7.46 -25.34
C PRO A 207 -1.56 5.99 -25.71
N MET A 208 -0.87 5.06 -25.03
CA MET A 208 -0.94 3.64 -25.34
C MET A 208 -1.15 2.80 -24.08
N PRO A 209 -1.89 1.68 -24.19
CA PRO A 209 -2.11 0.79 -23.06
C PRO A 209 -0.85 0.02 -22.69
N ILE A 210 -0.68 -0.23 -21.40
CA ILE A 210 0.41 -1.05 -20.84
C ILE A 210 -0.19 -2.35 -20.30
N LYS A 211 0.46 -3.50 -20.58
CA LYS A 211 0.05 -4.77 -19.99
C LYS A 211 0.31 -4.77 -18.49
N ALA A 212 -0.65 -5.29 -17.71
CA ALA A 212 -0.62 -5.30 -16.25
C ALA A 212 0.72 -5.81 -15.65
N LYS A 213 1.31 -6.85 -16.24
CA LYS A 213 2.61 -7.38 -15.79
C LYS A 213 3.76 -6.36 -15.89
N TRP A 214 3.79 -5.56 -16.95
CA TRP A 214 4.84 -4.54 -17.13
C TRP A 214 4.61 -3.33 -16.24
N LEU A 215 3.34 -2.99 -16.01
CA LEU A 215 2.96 -1.93 -15.11
C LEU A 215 3.42 -2.22 -13.68
N ILE A 216 3.13 -3.43 -13.17
CA ILE A 216 3.52 -3.79 -11.79
C ILE A 216 5.04 -3.94 -11.61
N ILE A 217 5.75 -4.45 -12.64
CA ILE A 217 7.21 -4.49 -12.62
C ILE A 217 7.78 -3.07 -12.59
N GLY A 218 7.22 -2.16 -13.40
CA GLY A 218 7.61 -0.75 -13.39
C GLY A 218 7.40 -0.09 -12.03
N TYR A 219 6.23 -0.28 -11.41
CA TYR A 219 5.97 0.21 -10.06
C TYR A 219 6.94 -0.36 -9.03
N PHE A 220 7.21 -1.67 -9.07
CA PHE A 220 8.16 -2.29 -8.15
C PHE A 220 9.56 -1.66 -8.26
N VAL A 221 10.05 -1.46 -9.48
CA VAL A 221 11.37 -0.83 -9.72
C VAL A 221 11.39 0.64 -9.29
N LEU A 222 10.32 1.38 -9.57
CA LEU A 222 10.18 2.77 -9.14
C LEU A 222 10.15 2.90 -7.62
N GLU A 223 9.31 2.13 -6.93
CA GLU A 223 9.21 2.15 -5.47
C GLU A 223 10.53 1.76 -4.80
N LEU A 224 11.22 0.74 -5.34
CA LEU A 224 12.54 0.34 -4.83
C LEU A 224 13.59 1.43 -5.05
N GLY A 225 13.61 2.02 -6.25
CA GLY A 225 14.55 3.09 -6.57
C GLY A 225 14.31 4.35 -5.73
N MET A 226 13.06 4.77 -5.59
CA MET A 226 12.71 5.94 -4.79
C MET A 226 12.94 5.69 -3.30
N GLY A 227 12.62 4.52 -2.78
CA GLY A 227 12.87 4.16 -1.39
C GLY A 227 14.36 4.16 -1.01
N ILE A 228 15.26 3.86 -1.98
CA ILE A 228 16.71 3.89 -1.73
C ILE A 228 17.28 5.31 -1.92
N MET A 229 16.76 6.09 -2.88
CA MET A 229 17.37 7.35 -3.31
C MET A 229 16.76 8.59 -2.64
N ASN A 230 15.49 8.52 -2.23
CA ASN A 230 14.73 9.68 -1.77
C ASN A 230 14.28 9.52 -0.31
N HIS A 231 14.31 10.64 0.41
CA HIS A 231 13.69 10.81 1.73
C HIS A 231 12.53 11.81 1.60
N ASP A 232 11.56 11.49 0.70
CA ASP A 232 10.44 12.38 0.39
C ASP A 232 9.24 12.25 1.34
N GLY A 233 9.38 11.42 2.39
CA GLY A 233 8.32 11.16 3.37
C GLY A 233 7.25 10.17 2.88
N ILE A 234 7.45 9.55 1.71
CA ILE A 234 6.55 8.51 1.19
C ILE A 234 7.03 7.14 1.68
N ALA A 235 6.11 6.32 2.16
CA ALA A 235 6.39 4.99 2.66
C ALA A 235 6.60 3.96 1.52
N HIS A 236 7.62 4.15 0.68
CA HIS A 236 7.93 3.29 -0.46
C HIS A 236 8.08 1.82 -0.08
N PHE A 237 8.71 1.55 1.05
CA PHE A 237 8.89 0.18 1.53
C PHE A 237 7.60 -0.45 2.05
N ALA A 238 6.62 0.33 2.53
CA ALA A 238 5.27 -0.20 2.80
C ALA A 238 4.59 -0.65 1.50
N HIS A 239 4.75 0.09 0.40
CA HIS A 239 4.24 -0.31 -0.92
C HIS A 239 4.88 -1.61 -1.40
N LEU A 240 6.20 -1.72 -1.34
CA LEU A 240 6.94 -2.95 -1.65
C LEU A 240 6.52 -4.10 -0.73
N GLY A 241 6.36 -3.85 0.57
CA GLY A 241 5.84 -4.81 1.54
C GLY A 241 4.48 -5.37 1.13
N GLY A 242 3.56 -4.49 0.74
CA GLY A 242 2.25 -4.89 0.22
C GLY A 242 2.36 -5.79 -1.02
N MET A 243 3.22 -5.43 -1.98
CA MET A 243 3.46 -6.27 -3.17
C MET A 243 4.02 -7.64 -2.80
N ILE A 244 4.99 -7.72 -1.88
CA ILE A 244 5.64 -8.97 -1.45
C ILE A 244 4.62 -9.87 -0.75
N PHE A 245 3.83 -9.35 0.21
CA PHE A 245 2.80 -10.12 0.89
C PHE A 245 1.71 -10.59 -0.08
N GLY A 246 1.28 -9.72 -1.01
CA GLY A 246 0.34 -10.08 -2.07
C GLY A 246 0.87 -11.21 -2.95
N PHE A 247 2.12 -11.11 -3.40
CA PHE A 247 2.78 -12.15 -4.20
C PHE A 247 2.86 -13.49 -3.47
N ILE A 248 3.33 -13.50 -2.22
CA ILE A 248 3.48 -14.70 -1.40
C ILE A 248 2.12 -15.38 -1.21
N LEU A 249 1.09 -14.60 -0.87
CA LEU A 249 -0.25 -15.13 -0.59
C LEU A 249 -0.90 -15.72 -1.85
N ILE A 250 -0.73 -15.11 -3.00
CA ILE A 250 -1.21 -15.65 -4.29
C ILE A 250 -0.49 -16.96 -4.63
N ILE A 251 0.83 -17.02 -4.49
CA ILE A 251 1.60 -18.26 -4.73
C ILE A 251 1.14 -19.37 -3.76
N TYR A 252 0.95 -19.06 -2.48
CA TYR A 252 0.46 -20.00 -1.49
C TYR A 252 -0.91 -20.57 -1.85
N TRP A 253 -1.87 -19.70 -2.21
CA TRP A 253 -3.20 -20.11 -2.63
C TRP A 253 -3.19 -20.95 -3.91
N LYS A 254 -2.31 -20.59 -4.85
CA LYS A 254 -2.11 -21.35 -6.08
C LYS A 254 -1.58 -22.77 -5.79
N LYS A 255 -0.56 -22.90 -4.93
CA LYS A 255 -0.01 -24.20 -4.53
C LYS A 255 -1.02 -25.07 -3.80
N LYS A 256 -1.88 -24.47 -2.94
CA LYS A 256 -2.95 -25.19 -2.22
C LYS A 256 -4.16 -25.53 -3.09
N GLY A 257 -4.21 -25.11 -4.35
CA GLY A 257 -5.37 -25.30 -5.21
C GLY A 257 -6.64 -24.59 -4.72
N THR A 258 -6.50 -23.62 -3.81
CA THR A 258 -7.65 -22.89 -3.25
C THR A 258 -8.15 -21.78 -4.18
N LEU A 259 -7.36 -21.40 -5.17
CA LEU A 259 -7.79 -20.58 -6.29
C LEU A 259 -8.33 -21.53 -7.37
N HIS A 260 -9.55 -22.03 -7.16
CA HIS A 260 -10.24 -22.85 -8.17
C HIS A 260 -10.78 -21.93 -9.24
N GLY A 261 -10.36 -22.15 -10.47
CA GLY A 261 -10.92 -21.46 -11.62
C GLY A 261 -9.94 -21.32 -12.76
N ARG A 262 -10.48 -21.11 -13.94
CA ARG A 262 -9.85 -21.06 -15.26
C ARG A 262 -8.84 -19.89 -15.43
N TYR A 263 -8.35 -19.28 -14.35
CA TYR A 263 -7.47 -18.11 -14.38
C TYR A 263 -5.99 -18.45 -14.10
N PHE A 264 -5.69 -19.75 -13.83
CA PHE A 264 -4.32 -20.24 -13.60
C PHE A 264 -3.96 -21.41 -14.50
#